data_0ae599f7673473b8e1a89fc7801bd47f
#
_entry.id   0ae599f7673473b8e1a89fc7801bd47f
#
_cell.length_a   1.000
_cell.length_b   1.000
_cell.length_c   1.000
_cell.angle_alpha   90.00
_cell.angle_beta   90.00
_cell.angle_gamma   90.00
#
_symmetry.space_group_name_H-M   'P 1'
#
loop_
_entity.id
_entity.type
_entity.pdbx_description
1 polymer ?
#
loop_
_entity_poly.entity_id
_entity_poly.type
_entity_poly.pdbx_seq_one_letter_code
_entity_poly.pdbx_strand_id
1 'polypeptide(L)'
;CSPNSMGIHNLEKNIRISPFVFPSDLITGGIAMIIQSGSVLGALTNNDRRLRYNFFVSSGSENVTNASDYLLWALKQPSTSVVGMFLESVRDPVLFIEGLKLAKEKDIPIVILKVGRTEASSKLALSHTGALVGDFEVFKAVIEKYNAHLVYSIDEMAASLQVFSHYQTIERKGIASIHDSGGERELIVDIADDLSVPFARLSKETREKLTNVLEPTMDTNNPLDAWGSGHDADKLFKNAFLHLLSDKNVSL
;
A
#
# COMPACT_ATOMS: atom_id res chain seq x y z
N CYS A 1 18.73 -9.32 15.75
CA CYS A 1 17.44 -8.95 16.35
C CYS A 1 17.67 -8.11 17.58
N SER A 2 16.84 -7.10 17.76
CA SER A 2 16.85 -6.19 18.91
C SER A 2 15.85 -6.70 19.98
N PRO A 3 15.97 -6.32 21.26
CA PRO A 3 14.88 -6.50 22.21
C PRO A 3 13.57 -5.91 21.69
N ASN A 4 12.43 -6.43 22.17
CA ASN A 4 11.09 -6.01 21.75
C ASN A 4 10.81 -6.19 20.24
N SER A 5 11.43 -7.19 19.62
CA SER A 5 11.30 -7.51 18.19
C SER A 5 10.53 -8.82 18.00
N MET A 6 9.68 -8.88 16.99
CA MET A 6 9.04 -10.14 16.54
C MET A 6 9.91 -10.92 15.53
N GLY A 7 11.09 -10.42 15.22
CA GLY A 7 12.07 -11.11 14.39
C GLY A 7 12.06 -10.71 12.91
N ILE A 8 12.69 -11.55 12.12
CA ILE A 8 12.96 -11.34 10.69
C ILE A 8 12.47 -12.55 9.92
N HIS A 9 11.80 -12.30 8.81
CA HIS A 9 11.42 -13.30 7.83
C HIS A 9 11.86 -12.87 6.43
N ASN A 10 12.61 -13.71 5.76
CA ASN A 10 12.87 -13.61 4.33
C ASN A 10 12.17 -14.77 3.64
N LEU A 11 11.07 -14.49 2.94
CA LEU A 11 10.23 -15.51 2.34
C LEU A 11 10.90 -16.15 1.12
N GLU A 12 11.66 -15.38 0.37
CA GLU A 12 12.38 -15.89 -0.82
C GLU A 12 13.44 -16.91 -0.46
N LYS A 13 14.14 -16.69 0.64
CA LYS A 13 15.21 -17.57 1.11
C LYS A 13 14.72 -18.58 2.15
N ASN A 14 13.42 -18.56 2.46
CA ASN A 14 12.81 -19.38 3.51
C ASN A 14 13.55 -19.28 4.87
N ILE A 15 14.03 -18.06 5.22
CA ILE A 15 14.71 -17.80 6.47
C ILE A 15 13.71 -17.21 7.44
N ARG A 16 13.58 -17.82 8.62
CA ARG A 16 12.72 -17.37 9.72
C ARG A 16 13.53 -17.30 11.00
N ILE A 17 13.69 -16.10 11.53
CA ILE A 17 14.36 -15.84 12.81
C ILE A 17 13.35 -15.09 13.68
N SER A 18 12.46 -15.83 14.33
CA SER A 18 11.36 -15.26 15.10
C SER A 18 10.96 -16.19 16.25
N PRO A 19 10.68 -15.66 17.45
CA PRO A 19 10.05 -16.41 18.52
C PRO A 19 8.54 -16.60 18.34
N PHE A 20 7.94 -15.95 17.34
CA PHE A 20 6.50 -15.96 17.06
C PHE A 20 6.18 -16.80 15.82
N VAL A 21 4.97 -17.36 15.81
CA VAL A 21 4.44 -18.09 14.66
C VAL A 21 3.73 -17.11 13.74
N PHE A 22 4.13 -17.10 12.49
CA PHE A 22 3.43 -16.37 11.41
C PHE A 22 2.66 -17.35 10.54
N PRO A 23 1.66 -16.89 9.78
CA PRO A 23 0.91 -17.75 8.88
C PRO A 23 1.83 -18.52 7.92
N SER A 24 1.56 -19.81 7.76
CA SER A 24 2.35 -20.67 6.88
C SER A 24 2.02 -20.50 5.39
N ASP A 25 0.90 -19.86 5.09
CA ASP A 25 0.34 -19.62 3.76
C ASP A 25 0.65 -18.23 3.20
N LEU A 26 1.64 -17.52 3.77
CA LEU A 26 2.12 -16.27 3.21
C LEU A 26 2.73 -16.49 1.83
N ILE A 27 2.27 -15.69 0.86
CA ILE A 27 2.71 -15.78 -0.53
C ILE A 27 3.91 -14.84 -0.73
N THR A 28 4.96 -15.36 -1.37
CA THR A 28 6.13 -14.55 -1.74
C THR A 28 5.77 -13.54 -2.83
N GLY A 29 6.30 -12.32 -2.70
CA GLY A 29 6.10 -11.23 -3.67
C GLY A 29 7.17 -10.16 -3.54
N GLY A 30 6.81 -8.90 -3.81
CA GLY A 30 7.75 -7.78 -3.89
C GLY A 30 7.71 -6.79 -2.72
N ILE A 31 6.91 -7.04 -1.68
CA ILE A 31 6.76 -6.11 -0.56
C ILE A 31 7.83 -6.38 0.49
N ALA A 32 8.68 -5.39 0.75
CA ALA A 32 9.58 -5.39 1.91
C ALA A 32 8.94 -4.57 3.05
N MET A 33 8.71 -5.20 4.22
CA MET A 33 8.08 -4.55 5.38
C MET A 33 9.08 -4.34 6.51
N ILE A 34 9.17 -3.08 6.99
CA ILE A 34 10.04 -2.67 8.09
C ILE A 34 9.16 -2.01 9.15
N ILE A 35 8.98 -2.67 10.27
CA ILE A 35 8.00 -2.26 11.29
C ILE A 35 8.65 -2.21 12.67
N GLN A 36 8.53 -1.08 13.37
CA GLN A 36 8.99 -0.95 14.76
C GLN A 36 8.01 -1.61 15.74
N SER A 37 6.73 -1.72 15.38
CA SER A 37 5.69 -2.34 16.22
C SER A 37 5.40 -3.79 15.83
N GLY A 38 5.56 -4.73 16.75
CA GLY A 38 5.28 -6.14 16.52
C GLY A 38 3.79 -6.42 16.23
N SER A 39 2.87 -5.77 16.95
CA SER A 39 1.43 -5.96 16.76
C SER A 39 0.94 -5.51 15.39
N VAL A 40 1.50 -4.41 14.86
CA VAL A 40 1.19 -3.93 13.50
C VAL A 40 1.69 -4.91 12.45
N LEU A 41 2.88 -5.50 12.64
CA LEU A 41 3.36 -6.55 11.76
C LEU A 41 2.41 -7.76 11.77
N GLY A 42 1.99 -8.19 12.96
CA GLY A 42 1.00 -9.26 13.11
C GLY A 42 -0.33 -8.94 12.40
N ALA A 43 -0.84 -7.73 12.54
CA ALA A 43 -2.07 -7.31 11.86
C ALA A 43 -1.95 -7.41 10.34
N LEU A 44 -0.89 -6.87 9.75
CA LEU A 44 -0.68 -6.88 8.30
C LEU A 44 -0.44 -8.29 7.75
N THR A 45 0.29 -9.13 8.47
CA THR A 45 0.61 -10.49 7.99
C THR A 45 -0.53 -11.49 8.20
N ASN A 46 -1.44 -11.26 9.16
CA ASN A 46 -2.56 -12.17 9.45
C ASN A 46 -3.86 -11.78 8.76
N ASN A 47 -4.11 -10.48 8.54
CA ASN A 47 -5.43 -9.99 8.14
C ASN A 47 -5.56 -9.72 6.64
N ASP A 48 -4.49 -9.39 5.94
CA ASP A 48 -4.56 -9.13 4.50
C ASP A 48 -3.69 -10.12 3.70
N ARG A 49 -4.33 -11.14 3.13
CA ARG A 49 -3.70 -12.18 2.32
C ARG A 49 -3.31 -11.73 0.90
N ARG A 50 -3.71 -10.55 0.49
CA ARG A 50 -3.33 -9.96 -0.80
C ARG A 50 -1.94 -9.37 -0.76
N LEU A 51 -1.41 -9.04 0.43
CA LEU A 51 -0.06 -8.55 0.61
C LEU A 51 0.96 -9.68 0.44
N ARG A 52 1.83 -9.55 -0.55
CA ARG A 52 2.84 -10.55 -0.91
C ARG A 52 4.23 -10.03 -0.58
N TYR A 53 4.87 -10.65 0.39
CA TYR A 53 6.12 -10.18 0.94
C TYR A 53 7.33 -10.94 0.37
N ASN A 54 8.43 -10.23 0.07
CA ASN A 54 9.75 -10.88 -0.05
C ASN A 54 10.45 -10.96 1.32
N PHE A 55 10.23 -9.92 2.13
CA PHE A 55 10.89 -9.76 3.42
C PHE A 55 10.01 -8.96 4.38
N PHE A 56 10.05 -9.32 5.65
CA PHE A 56 9.57 -8.43 6.69
C PHE A 56 10.38 -8.54 7.98
N VAL A 57 10.45 -7.45 8.71
CA VAL A 57 11.15 -7.33 9.98
C VAL A 57 10.35 -6.48 10.97
N SER A 58 10.30 -6.96 12.22
CA SER A 58 9.99 -6.10 13.35
C SER A 58 11.31 -5.69 13.97
N SER A 59 11.70 -4.41 13.81
CA SER A 59 13.03 -3.94 14.23
C SER A 59 13.19 -3.80 15.75
N GLY A 60 12.08 -3.65 16.48
CA GLY A 60 12.08 -3.54 17.94
C GLY A 60 12.77 -2.28 18.43
N SER A 61 13.59 -2.41 19.49
CA SER A 61 14.26 -1.27 20.14
C SER A 61 15.43 -0.69 19.35
N GLU A 62 15.84 -1.27 18.23
CA GLU A 62 16.84 -0.74 17.30
C GLU A 62 18.20 -0.36 17.95
N ASN A 63 18.71 -1.21 18.84
CA ASN A 63 19.94 -0.91 19.57
C ASN A 63 21.21 -1.04 18.71
N VAL A 64 21.17 -1.87 17.65
CA VAL A 64 22.32 -2.11 16.75
C VAL A 64 21.93 -1.85 15.31
N THR A 65 20.89 -2.50 14.84
CA THR A 65 20.36 -2.36 13.48
C THR A 65 19.02 -1.63 13.58
N ASN A 66 18.85 -0.58 12.81
CA ASN A 66 17.66 0.28 12.83
C ASN A 66 16.87 0.18 11.50
N ALA A 67 15.74 0.86 11.43
CA ALA A 67 14.87 0.84 10.25
C ALA A 67 15.56 1.35 8.98
N SER A 68 16.51 2.28 9.10
CA SER A 68 17.25 2.83 7.96
C SER A 68 18.22 1.80 7.36
N ASP A 69 18.87 0.97 8.22
CA ASP A 69 19.71 -0.14 7.76
C ASP A 69 18.89 -1.15 6.96
N TYR A 70 17.71 -1.53 7.49
CA TYR A 70 16.81 -2.45 6.81
C TYR A 70 16.27 -1.87 5.50
N LEU A 71 15.98 -0.56 5.46
CA LEU A 71 15.58 0.14 4.23
C LEU A 71 16.63 0.00 3.14
N LEU A 72 17.89 0.35 3.45
CA LEU A 72 18.99 0.24 2.49
C LEU A 72 19.23 -1.19 2.03
N TRP A 73 19.08 -2.15 2.95
CA TRP A 73 19.19 -3.56 2.61
C TRP A 73 18.05 -4.01 1.68
N ALA A 74 16.81 -3.66 2.00
CA ALA A 74 15.64 -4.01 1.20
C ALA A 74 15.72 -3.46 -0.22
N LEU A 75 16.15 -2.21 -0.38
CA LEU A 75 16.32 -1.56 -1.69
C LEU A 75 17.43 -2.18 -2.56
N LYS A 76 18.30 -2.99 -1.97
CA LYS A 76 19.35 -3.75 -2.71
C LYS A 76 18.85 -5.12 -3.16
N GLN A 77 17.68 -5.59 -2.69
CA GLN A 77 17.14 -6.87 -3.13
C GLN A 77 16.46 -6.71 -4.49
N PRO A 78 16.76 -7.57 -5.48
CA PRO A 78 16.18 -7.44 -6.83
C PRO A 78 14.65 -7.61 -6.87
N SER A 79 14.10 -8.36 -5.91
CA SER A 79 12.68 -8.65 -5.83
C SER A 79 11.85 -7.55 -5.15
N THR A 80 12.49 -6.56 -4.51
CA THR A 80 11.75 -5.49 -3.84
C THR A 80 11.15 -4.53 -4.86
N SER A 81 9.83 -4.50 -4.93
CA SER A 81 9.06 -3.58 -5.78
C SER A 81 8.48 -2.40 -5.00
N VAL A 82 8.25 -2.56 -3.69
CA VAL A 82 7.77 -1.51 -2.79
C VAL A 82 8.26 -1.76 -1.38
N VAL A 83 8.53 -0.71 -0.62
CA VAL A 83 8.88 -0.80 0.81
C VAL A 83 7.78 -0.18 1.65
N GLY A 84 7.27 -0.94 2.62
CA GLY A 84 6.38 -0.45 3.67
C GLY A 84 7.15 -0.21 4.97
N MET A 85 6.93 0.94 5.61
CA MET A 85 7.56 1.29 6.88
C MET A 85 6.53 1.79 7.89
N PHE A 86 6.49 1.15 9.06
CA PHE A 86 5.76 1.69 10.23
C PHE A 86 6.78 2.22 11.23
N LEU A 87 6.78 3.53 11.45
CA LEU A 87 7.82 4.22 12.20
C LEU A 87 7.28 4.97 13.42
N GLU A 88 7.84 4.68 14.58
CA GLU A 88 7.69 5.47 15.80
C GLU A 88 8.75 6.59 15.86
N SER A 89 9.98 6.28 15.43
CA SER A 89 11.08 7.24 15.36
C SER A 89 12.06 6.89 14.23
N VAL A 90 12.86 7.86 13.82
CA VAL A 90 13.98 7.65 12.90
C VAL A 90 15.27 7.79 13.72
N ARG A 91 15.95 6.66 13.97
CA ARG A 91 17.18 6.63 14.80
C ARG A 91 18.39 7.22 14.10
N ASP A 92 18.49 7.00 12.79
CA ASP A 92 19.55 7.55 11.95
C ASP A 92 18.93 8.33 10.78
N PRO A 93 18.73 9.66 10.94
CA PRO A 93 18.15 10.49 9.88
C PRO A 93 19.03 10.59 8.64
N VAL A 94 20.34 10.51 8.77
CA VAL A 94 21.27 10.60 7.62
C VAL A 94 21.11 9.36 6.76
N LEU A 95 21.19 8.19 7.36
CA LEU A 95 21.02 6.92 6.67
C LEU A 95 19.61 6.74 6.11
N PHE A 96 18.60 7.26 6.81
CA PHE A 96 17.22 7.26 6.33
C PHE A 96 17.08 8.07 5.03
N ILE A 97 17.66 9.28 4.99
CA ILE A 97 17.67 10.14 3.80
C ILE A 97 18.43 9.48 2.63
N GLU A 98 19.53 8.78 2.91
CA GLU A 98 20.23 7.98 1.90
C GLU A 98 19.33 6.88 1.32
N GLY A 99 18.56 6.19 2.17
CA GLY A 99 17.59 5.21 1.73
C GLY A 99 16.50 5.82 0.85
N LEU A 100 15.94 6.97 1.24
CA LEU A 100 14.94 7.68 0.43
C LEU A 100 15.48 8.12 -0.94
N LYS A 101 16.73 8.60 -0.99
CA LYS A 101 17.41 8.94 -2.25
C LYS A 101 17.56 7.70 -3.14
N LEU A 102 18.07 6.62 -2.59
CA LEU A 102 18.26 5.37 -3.32
C LEU A 102 16.93 4.80 -3.84
N ALA A 103 15.87 4.89 -3.06
CA ALA A 103 14.53 4.47 -3.48
C ALA A 103 14.04 5.28 -4.67
N LYS A 104 14.20 6.61 -4.61
CA LYS A 104 13.86 7.52 -5.72
C LYS A 104 14.68 7.25 -6.97
N GLU A 105 15.99 6.98 -6.84
CA GLU A 105 16.88 6.63 -7.97
C GLU A 105 16.49 5.30 -8.63
N LYS A 106 15.97 4.36 -7.84
CA LYS A 106 15.53 3.04 -8.31
C LYS A 106 14.07 2.97 -8.73
N ASP A 107 13.34 4.06 -8.57
CA ASP A 107 11.89 4.13 -8.77
C ASP A 107 11.12 3.09 -7.95
N ILE A 108 11.59 2.83 -6.71
CA ILE A 108 10.93 1.94 -5.75
C ILE A 108 10.09 2.78 -4.79
N PRO A 109 8.74 2.68 -4.83
CA PRO A 109 7.87 3.41 -3.91
C PRO A 109 8.13 3.04 -2.45
N ILE A 110 8.08 4.04 -1.56
CA ILE A 110 8.12 3.83 -0.12
C ILE A 110 6.81 4.33 0.48
N VAL A 111 6.10 3.45 1.18
CA VAL A 111 4.87 3.77 1.91
C VAL A 111 5.18 3.83 3.39
N ILE A 112 4.91 4.97 4.03
CA ILE A 112 5.28 5.21 5.42
C ILE A 112 4.06 5.57 6.24
N LEU A 113 3.84 4.83 7.32
CA LEU A 113 2.94 5.20 8.40
C LEU A 113 3.77 5.66 9.60
N LYS A 114 3.71 6.95 9.91
CA LYS A 114 4.43 7.56 11.03
C LYS A 114 3.48 7.80 12.19
N VAL A 115 3.76 7.22 13.35
CA VAL A 115 3.06 7.51 14.61
C VAL A 115 3.85 8.51 15.48
N GLY A 116 3.24 9.01 16.53
CA GLY A 116 3.84 10.07 17.36
C GLY A 116 3.75 11.47 16.72
N ARG A 117 2.84 11.69 15.77
CA ARG A 117 2.70 12.94 15.01
C ARG A 117 2.00 14.09 15.75
N THR A 118 1.20 13.77 16.75
CA THR A 118 0.51 14.78 17.59
C THR A 118 1.22 14.93 18.92
N GLU A 119 1.05 16.08 19.60
CA GLU A 119 1.65 16.29 20.91
C GLU A 119 1.25 15.19 21.92
N ALA A 120 -0.02 14.77 21.90
CA ALA A 120 -0.52 13.71 22.78
C ALA A 120 0.17 12.36 22.47
N SER A 121 0.27 11.96 21.20
CA SER A 121 0.90 10.70 20.82
C SER A 121 2.43 10.74 20.99
N SER A 122 3.07 11.88 20.83
CA SER A 122 4.50 12.07 21.06
C SER A 122 4.86 11.85 22.53
N LYS A 123 4.04 12.36 23.46
CA LYS A 123 4.22 12.10 24.92
C LYS A 123 4.10 10.61 25.25
N LEU A 124 3.16 9.89 24.62
CA LEU A 124 3.02 8.44 24.79
C LEU A 124 4.23 7.68 24.22
N ALA A 125 4.69 8.04 23.03
CA ALA A 125 5.85 7.42 22.40
C ALA A 125 7.11 7.56 23.27
N LEU A 126 7.35 8.72 23.86
CA LEU A 126 8.48 8.96 24.76
C LEU A 126 8.45 8.02 25.97
N SER A 127 7.28 7.80 26.58
CA SER A 127 7.13 6.89 27.71
C SER A 127 7.27 5.41 27.33
N HIS A 128 6.92 5.04 26.10
CA HIS A 128 6.92 3.65 25.63
C HIS A 128 8.30 3.20 25.10
N THR A 129 8.98 4.05 24.33
CA THR A 129 10.22 3.69 23.63
C THR A 129 11.46 4.44 24.11
N GLY A 130 11.27 5.49 24.94
CA GLY A 130 12.34 6.40 25.35
C GLY A 130 12.93 7.21 24.20
N ALA A 131 12.34 7.15 23.01
CA ALA A 131 12.82 7.87 21.85
C ALA A 131 12.15 9.25 21.71
N LEU A 132 12.95 10.27 21.44
CA LEU A 132 12.43 11.59 21.07
C LEU A 132 11.78 11.45 19.68
N VAL A 133 10.52 11.81 19.59
CA VAL A 133 9.82 11.94 18.31
C VAL A 133 10.18 13.32 17.76
N GLY A 134 10.81 13.34 16.59
CA GLY A 134 11.14 14.59 15.90
C GLY A 134 9.89 15.36 15.47
N ASP A 135 10.10 16.58 14.97
CA ASP A 135 9.02 17.41 14.41
C ASP A 135 8.39 16.71 13.19
N PHE A 136 7.06 16.53 13.26
CA PHE A 136 6.33 15.82 12.22
C PHE A 136 6.27 16.60 10.90
N GLU A 137 6.21 17.93 10.92
CA GLU A 137 6.19 18.75 9.72
C GLU A 137 7.53 18.69 8.98
N VAL A 138 8.64 18.66 9.73
CA VAL A 138 9.97 18.43 9.14
C VAL A 138 10.05 17.04 8.52
N PHE A 139 9.56 16.01 9.21
CA PHE A 139 9.50 14.64 8.68
C PHE A 139 8.68 14.59 7.38
N LYS A 140 7.48 15.18 7.38
CA LYS A 140 6.60 15.25 6.21
C LYS A 140 7.28 15.95 5.02
N ALA A 141 7.93 17.08 5.25
CA ALA A 141 8.67 17.80 4.21
C ALA A 141 9.81 16.94 3.60
N VAL A 142 10.48 16.14 4.41
CA VAL A 142 11.50 15.18 3.92
C VAL A 142 10.85 14.09 3.07
N ILE A 143 9.74 13.50 3.51
CA ILE A 143 9.01 12.47 2.76
C ILE A 143 8.57 13.00 1.39
N GLU A 144 7.96 14.18 1.35
CA GLU A 144 7.52 14.84 0.11
C GLU A 144 8.70 15.14 -0.84
N LYS A 145 9.82 15.63 -0.33
CA LYS A 145 11.03 15.93 -1.11
C LYS A 145 11.56 14.71 -1.86
N TYR A 146 11.48 13.54 -1.26
CA TYR A 146 11.98 12.30 -1.85
C TYR A 146 10.90 11.45 -2.51
N ASN A 147 9.67 11.99 -2.65
CA ASN A 147 8.55 11.32 -3.30
C ASN A 147 8.17 9.99 -2.65
N ALA A 148 8.32 9.90 -1.32
CA ALA A 148 7.76 8.81 -0.55
C ALA A 148 6.28 9.11 -0.18
N HIS A 149 5.51 8.09 0.15
CA HIS A 149 4.07 8.18 0.38
C HIS A 149 3.77 8.06 1.87
N LEU A 150 3.24 9.15 2.45
CA LEU A 150 2.80 9.17 3.84
C LEU A 150 1.35 8.73 3.90
N VAL A 151 1.06 7.74 4.76
CA VAL A 151 -0.29 7.24 5.03
C VAL A 151 -0.62 7.38 6.52
N TYR A 152 -1.91 7.39 6.85
CA TYR A 152 -2.39 7.75 8.18
C TYR A 152 -3.14 6.62 8.90
N SER A 153 -3.38 5.51 8.23
CA SER A 153 -3.98 4.31 8.80
C SER A 153 -3.31 3.02 8.28
N ILE A 154 -3.53 1.92 8.99
CA ILE A 154 -3.05 0.60 8.56
C ILE A 154 -3.76 0.17 7.26
N ASP A 155 -5.03 0.52 7.11
CA ASP A 155 -5.81 0.19 5.91
C ASP A 155 -5.28 0.96 4.68
N GLU A 156 -5.00 2.26 4.82
CA GLU A 156 -4.33 3.04 3.77
C GLU A 156 -2.96 2.45 3.41
N MET A 157 -2.19 2.01 4.42
CA MET A 157 -0.90 1.37 4.21
C MET A 157 -1.05 0.08 3.41
N ALA A 158 -1.98 -0.79 3.80
CA ALA A 158 -2.23 -2.06 3.12
C ALA A 158 -2.68 -1.85 1.66
N ALA A 159 -3.63 -0.94 1.44
CA ALA A 159 -4.11 -0.58 0.10
C ALA A 159 -2.99 0.00 -0.78
N SER A 160 -2.21 0.94 -0.26
CA SER A 160 -1.09 1.55 -0.98
C SER A 160 -0.01 0.52 -1.34
N LEU A 161 0.34 -0.36 -0.42
CA LEU A 161 1.30 -1.44 -0.67
C LEU A 161 0.80 -2.40 -1.75
N GLN A 162 -0.49 -2.72 -1.75
CA GLN A 162 -1.09 -3.57 -2.76
C GLN A 162 -1.01 -2.91 -4.15
N VAL A 163 -1.37 -1.65 -4.26
CA VAL A 163 -1.29 -0.91 -5.53
C VAL A 163 0.16 -0.84 -6.03
N PHE A 164 1.09 -0.35 -5.19
CA PHE A 164 2.49 -0.20 -5.59
C PHE A 164 3.24 -1.53 -5.81
N SER A 165 2.78 -2.64 -5.24
CA SER A 165 3.38 -3.94 -5.53
C SER A 165 3.12 -4.43 -6.96
N HIS A 166 2.09 -3.89 -7.63
CA HIS A 166 1.72 -4.23 -9.01
C HIS A 166 2.09 -3.12 -10.01
N TYR A 167 2.08 -1.86 -9.55
CA TYR A 167 2.29 -0.67 -10.41
C TYR A 167 3.36 0.23 -9.79
N GLN A 168 4.53 0.30 -10.39
CA GLN A 168 5.59 1.24 -9.96
C GLN A 168 5.22 2.68 -10.31
N THR A 169 4.61 2.87 -11.48
CA THR A 169 4.07 4.15 -11.93
C THR A 169 2.65 3.99 -12.43
N ILE A 170 1.76 4.88 -12.01
CA ILE A 170 0.37 4.93 -12.50
C ILE A 170 0.26 6.14 -13.41
N GLU A 171 -0.11 5.94 -14.66
CA GLU A 171 -0.40 7.05 -15.58
C GLU A 171 -1.62 7.83 -15.09
N ARG A 172 -1.59 9.17 -15.13
CA ARG A 172 -2.70 10.02 -14.67
C ARG A 172 -3.81 10.14 -15.72
N LYS A 173 -4.42 9.01 -16.12
CA LYS A 173 -5.54 9.00 -17.06
C LYS A 173 -6.90 8.92 -16.36
N GLY A 174 -6.96 8.36 -15.18
CA GLY A 174 -8.15 8.16 -14.36
C GLY A 174 -8.39 6.70 -14.01
N ILE A 175 -9.21 6.51 -12.99
CA ILE A 175 -9.60 5.16 -12.53
C ILE A 175 -10.88 4.68 -13.22
N ALA A 176 -11.09 3.37 -13.23
CA ALA A 176 -12.38 2.77 -13.51
C ALA A 176 -12.80 1.88 -12.35
N SER A 177 -14.10 1.84 -12.07
CA SER A 177 -14.64 0.96 -11.05
C SER A 177 -15.94 0.32 -11.51
N ILE A 178 -16.24 -0.86 -10.96
CA ILE A 178 -17.43 -1.64 -11.24
C ILE A 178 -18.11 -1.98 -9.92
N HIS A 179 -19.40 -1.77 -9.85
CA HIS A 179 -20.24 -1.87 -8.66
C HIS A 179 -21.48 -2.71 -8.92
N ASP A 180 -22.09 -3.20 -7.87
CA ASP A 180 -23.34 -3.93 -7.91
C ASP A 180 -24.57 -3.09 -7.53
N SER A 181 -24.36 -1.80 -7.24
CA SER A 181 -25.46 -0.89 -6.94
C SER A 181 -25.17 0.57 -7.30
N GLY A 182 -26.24 1.33 -7.60
CA GLY A 182 -26.16 2.76 -7.83
C GLY A 182 -25.63 3.53 -6.61
N GLY A 183 -26.02 3.13 -5.39
CA GLY A 183 -25.55 3.77 -4.16
C GLY A 183 -24.02 3.63 -3.94
N GLU A 184 -23.44 2.51 -4.33
CA GLU A 184 -21.97 2.35 -4.30
C GLU A 184 -21.28 3.20 -5.34
N ARG A 185 -21.89 3.37 -6.51
CA ARG A 185 -21.39 4.31 -7.54
C ARG A 185 -21.37 5.75 -7.01
N GLU A 186 -22.45 6.18 -6.35
CA GLU A 186 -22.52 7.52 -5.76
C GLU A 186 -21.45 7.70 -4.70
N LEU A 187 -21.31 6.74 -3.79
CA LEU A 187 -20.29 6.78 -2.72
C LEU A 187 -18.87 6.88 -3.28
N ILE A 188 -18.50 6.09 -4.28
CA ILE A 188 -17.14 6.14 -4.83
C ILE A 188 -16.89 7.44 -5.59
N VAL A 189 -17.91 8.05 -6.20
CA VAL A 189 -17.78 9.36 -6.85
C VAL A 189 -17.50 10.43 -5.81
N ASP A 190 -18.25 10.45 -4.70
CA ASP A 190 -18.04 11.42 -3.62
C ASP A 190 -16.62 11.29 -3.04
N ILE A 191 -16.16 10.08 -2.74
CA ILE A 191 -14.81 9.82 -2.24
C ILE A 191 -13.73 10.26 -3.26
N ALA A 192 -13.93 9.98 -4.52
CA ALA A 192 -12.98 10.34 -5.57
C ALA A 192 -12.91 11.86 -5.78
N ASP A 193 -14.04 12.58 -5.67
CA ASP A 193 -14.09 14.02 -5.75
C ASP A 193 -13.36 14.67 -4.56
N ASP A 194 -13.63 14.22 -3.34
CA ASP A 194 -12.96 14.67 -2.12
C ASP A 194 -11.43 14.49 -2.21
N LEU A 195 -10.98 13.41 -2.83
CA LEU A 195 -9.56 13.10 -3.02
C LEU A 195 -8.97 13.65 -4.33
N SER A 196 -9.76 14.31 -5.16
CA SER A 196 -9.36 14.80 -6.49
C SER A 196 -8.81 13.68 -7.39
N VAL A 197 -9.41 12.50 -7.32
CA VAL A 197 -9.07 11.34 -8.16
C VAL A 197 -10.02 11.28 -9.35
N PRO A 198 -9.54 11.49 -10.60
CA PRO A 198 -10.42 11.51 -11.75
C PRO A 198 -10.86 10.11 -12.17
N PHE A 199 -12.12 9.97 -12.58
CA PHE A 199 -12.58 8.81 -13.33
C PHE A 199 -12.19 8.91 -14.80
N ALA A 200 -11.76 7.80 -15.39
CA ALA A 200 -11.43 7.70 -16.80
C ALA A 200 -12.68 7.88 -17.68
N ARG A 201 -12.54 8.68 -18.73
CA ARG A 201 -13.56 8.72 -19.81
C ARG A 201 -13.36 7.51 -20.72
N LEU A 202 -14.25 6.53 -20.61
CA LEU A 202 -14.16 5.31 -21.40
C LEU A 202 -14.22 5.62 -22.90
N SER A 203 -13.41 4.90 -23.67
CA SER A 203 -13.41 4.98 -25.13
C SER A 203 -14.76 4.54 -25.71
N LYS A 204 -15.06 4.99 -26.92
CA LYS A 204 -16.27 4.57 -27.63
C LYS A 204 -16.31 3.05 -27.82
N GLU A 205 -15.17 2.46 -28.16
CA GLU A 205 -15.02 1.01 -28.33
C GLU A 205 -15.37 0.24 -27.05
N THR A 206 -14.85 0.67 -25.91
CA THR A 206 -15.15 0.05 -24.62
C THR A 206 -16.62 0.15 -24.26
N ARG A 207 -17.25 1.31 -24.48
CA ARG A 207 -18.69 1.47 -24.24
C ARG A 207 -19.54 0.59 -25.13
N GLU A 208 -19.19 0.43 -26.40
CA GLU A 208 -19.87 -0.50 -27.32
C GLU A 208 -19.75 -1.96 -26.85
N LYS A 209 -18.56 -2.37 -26.37
CA LYS A 209 -18.36 -3.70 -25.79
C LYS A 209 -19.19 -3.89 -24.52
N LEU A 210 -19.23 -2.89 -23.65
CA LEU A 210 -20.04 -2.92 -22.43
C LEU A 210 -21.54 -3.02 -22.74
N THR A 211 -22.04 -2.30 -23.75
CA THR A 211 -23.44 -2.40 -24.20
C THR A 211 -23.82 -3.83 -24.61
N ASN A 212 -22.89 -4.62 -25.12
CA ASN A 212 -23.13 -6.02 -25.48
C ASN A 212 -23.06 -6.99 -24.29
N VAL A 213 -22.55 -6.56 -23.16
CA VAL A 213 -22.36 -7.37 -21.93
C VAL A 213 -23.42 -7.05 -20.90
N LEU A 214 -23.76 -5.77 -20.77
CA LEU A 214 -24.73 -5.27 -19.80
C LEU A 214 -26.17 -5.51 -20.26
N GLU A 215 -27.09 -5.51 -19.33
CA GLU A 215 -28.51 -5.56 -19.64
C GLU A 215 -28.95 -4.27 -20.37
N PRO A 216 -29.97 -4.33 -21.26
CA PRO A 216 -30.34 -3.22 -22.14
C PRO A 216 -30.72 -1.90 -21.45
N THR A 217 -31.09 -1.96 -20.16
CA THR A 217 -31.49 -0.79 -19.37
C THR A 217 -30.32 -0.13 -18.64
N MET A 218 -29.14 -0.73 -18.69
CA MET A 218 -27.98 -0.25 -17.94
C MET A 218 -27.12 0.70 -18.79
N ASP A 219 -26.57 1.73 -18.15
CA ASP A 219 -25.65 2.64 -18.80
C ASP A 219 -24.21 2.08 -18.83
N THR A 220 -23.37 2.63 -19.71
CA THR A 220 -21.96 2.24 -19.87
C THR A 220 -21.02 3.31 -19.34
N ASN A 221 -21.47 4.13 -18.38
CA ASN A 221 -20.65 5.17 -17.79
C ASN A 221 -19.72 4.59 -16.70
N ASN A 222 -18.64 5.29 -16.45
CA ASN A 222 -17.70 4.98 -15.39
C ASN A 222 -17.87 5.99 -14.24
N PRO A 223 -18.11 5.59 -13.02
CA PRO A 223 -18.20 4.21 -12.46
C PRO A 223 -19.32 3.36 -13.06
N LEU A 224 -19.06 2.07 -13.26
CA LEU A 224 -20.00 1.15 -13.88
C LEU A 224 -20.89 0.47 -12.83
N ASP A 225 -22.20 0.52 -13.01
CA ASP A 225 -23.15 -0.36 -12.33
C ASP A 225 -23.41 -1.58 -13.22
N ALA A 226 -23.11 -2.77 -12.70
CA ALA A 226 -23.18 -3.99 -13.49
C ALA A 226 -24.12 -5.05 -12.90
N TRP A 227 -24.92 -4.71 -11.87
CA TRP A 227 -25.76 -5.72 -11.23
C TRP A 227 -26.98 -6.12 -12.08
N GLY A 228 -27.76 -5.15 -12.55
CA GLY A 228 -28.99 -5.37 -13.30
C GLY A 228 -29.96 -6.27 -12.56
N SER A 229 -30.39 -7.37 -13.20
CA SER A 229 -31.24 -8.42 -12.60
C SER A 229 -30.47 -9.40 -11.71
N GLY A 230 -29.14 -9.34 -11.69
CA GLY A 230 -28.26 -10.29 -11.02
C GLY A 230 -28.12 -11.65 -11.71
N HIS A 231 -28.73 -11.83 -12.89
CA HIS A 231 -28.61 -13.06 -13.65
C HIS A 231 -27.19 -13.16 -14.26
N ASP A 232 -26.52 -14.32 -14.09
CA ASP A 232 -25.14 -14.55 -14.53
C ASP A 232 -24.14 -13.47 -14.04
N ALA A 233 -24.34 -12.91 -12.83
CA ALA A 233 -23.56 -11.80 -12.29
C ALA A 233 -22.05 -12.02 -12.38
N ASP A 234 -21.54 -13.19 -12.01
CA ASP A 234 -20.10 -13.49 -12.09
C ASP A 234 -19.54 -13.34 -13.50
N LYS A 235 -20.26 -13.82 -14.52
CA LYS A 235 -19.86 -13.73 -15.91
C LYS A 235 -19.94 -12.29 -16.42
N LEU A 236 -20.98 -11.57 -16.03
CA LEU A 236 -21.19 -10.17 -16.40
C LEU A 236 -20.09 -9.31 -15.81
N PHE A 237 -19.84 -9.40 -14.49
CA PHE A 237 -18.77 -8.66 -13.81
C PHE A 237 -17.41 -8.96 -14.42
N LYS A 238 -17.08 -10.24 -14.64
CA LYS A 238 -15.80 -10.64 -15.25
C LYS A 238 -15.61 -10.01 -16.64
N ASN A 239 -16.62 -10.08 -17.50
CA ASN A 239 -16.52 -9.54 -18.86
C ASN A 239 -16.44 -8.01 -18.86
N ALA A 240 -17.28 -7.33 -18.05
CA ALA A 240 -17.24 -5.89 -17.90
C ALA A 240 -15.87 -5.42 -17.38
N PHE A 241 -15.34 -6.08 -16.35
CA PHE A 241 -14.02 -5.79 -15.77
C PHE A 241 -12.89 -5.93 -16.81
N LEU A 242 -12.92 -6.99 -17.64
CA LEU A 242 -11.93 -7.18 -18.71
C LEU A 242 -11.99 -6.06 -19.76
N HIS A 243 -13.18 -5.55 -20.08
CA HIS A 243 -13.32 -4.43 -21.00
C HIS A 243 -12.82 -3.12 -20.39
N LEU A 244 -13.08 -2.86 -19.09
CA LEU A 244 -12.53 -1.70 -18.39
C LEU A 244 -11.00 -1.75 -18.34
N LEU A 245 -10.42 -2.89 -17.96
CA LEU A 245 -8.96 -3.09 -17.93
C LEU A 245 -8.27 -2.90 -19.27
N SER A 246 -8.97 -3.18 -20.38
CA SER A 246 -8.40 -3.03 -21.72
C SER A 246 -8.58 -1.63 -22.30
N ASP A 247 -9.26 -0.72 -21.62
CA ASP A 247 -9.44 0.64 -22.11
C ASP A 247 -8.16 1.46 -21.92
N LYS A 248 -7.68 2.06 -23.02
CA LYS A 248 -6.46 2.88 -23.05
C LYS A 248 -6.51 4.14 -22.16
N ASN A 249 -7.69 4.57 -21.76
CA ASN A 249 -7.91 5.75 -20.93
C ASN A 249 -7.95 5.40 -19.43
N VAL A 250 -7.97 4.12 -19.10
CA VAL A 250 -7.98 3.63 -17.71
C VAL A 250 -6.55 3.35 -17.25
N SER A 251 -6.21 3.82 -16.07
CA SER A 251 -4.89 3.60 -15.43
C SER A 251 -4.96 2.55 -14.32
N LEU A 252 -6.11 2.43 -13.66
CA LEU A 252 -6.33 1.51 -12.53
C LEU A 252 -7.81 1.12 -12.47
#